data_9f4576516b2e7cf6c2b5d7e6802cfac9
#
_entry.id   9f4576516b2e7cf6c2b5d7e6802cfac9
#
_cell.length_a   1.000
_cell.length_b   1.000
_cell.length_c   1.000
_cell.angle_alpha   90.00
_cell.angle_beta   90.00
_cell.angle_gamma   90.00
#
_symmetry.space_group_name_H-M   'P 1'
#
loop_
_entity.id
_entity.type
_entity.pdbx_description
1 polymer ?
#
loop_
_entity_poly.entity_id
_entity_poly.type
_entity_poly.pdbx_seq_one_letter_code
_entity_poly.pdbx_strand_id
1 'polypeptide(L)'
;KQAEQAAGLMVVSNNIERIADRCDEVDGLYKKILDNGQLLSDAAIADLTACMDMTEKLFGESMNAIITGDSETPDKVAADKKKIRKLQRQAGKAHLARVKKNTCVRSLTADYSALLYSMDRMADNCISIAEEAIDDFTFDKLDIENMDSDSEVMVKAGAQA
;
A
#
# COMPACT_ATOMS: atom_id res chain seq x y z
N LYS A 1 15.06 1.96 23.53
CA LYS A 1 13.64 2.43 23.45
C LYS A 1 13.46 3.48 22.36
N GLN A 2 14.21 4.61 22.35
CA GLN A 2 14.13 5.63 21.29
C GLN A 2 14.61 5.09 19.92
N ALA A 3 15.67 4.30 19.87
CA ALA A 3 16.16 3.69 18.63
C ALA A 3 15.14 2.70 18.02
N GLU A 4 14.41 1.97 18.84
CA GLU A 4 13.35 1.07 18.39
C GLU A 4 12.16 1.85 17.82
N GLN A 5 11.75 2.94 18.47
CA GLN A 5 10.72 3.84 17.98
C GLN A 5 11.10 4.51 16.65
N ALA A 6 12.35 4.98 16.53
CA ALA A 6 12.86 5.53 15.28
C ALA A 6 12.88 4.48 14.16
N ALA A 7 13.25 3.24 14.46
CA ALA A 7 13.23 2.14 13.50
C ALA A 7 11.79 1.84 13.01
N GLY A 8 10.82 1.75 13.92
CA GLY A 8 9.40 1.57 13.57
C GLY A 8 8.86 2.71 12.70
N LEU A 9 9.18 3.97 13.03
CA LEU A 9 8.81 5.11 12.22
C LEU A 9 9.38 5.03 10.80
N MET A 10 10.63 4.61 10.65
CA MET A 10 11.27 4.42 9.35
C MET A 10 10.57 3.33 8.54
N VAL A 11 10.19 2.20 9.15
CA VAL A 11 9.46 1.12 8.47
C VAL A 11 8.12 1.63 7.98
N VAL A 12 7.35 2.32 8.83
CA VAL A 12 6.05 2.90 8.46
C VAL A 12 6.20 3.92 7.33
N SER A 13 7.13 4.89 7.47
CA SER A 13 7.40 5.90 6.44
C SER A 13 7.74 5.28 5.08
N ASN A 14 8.68 4.32 5.07
CA ASN A 14 9.10 3.65 3.84
C ASN A 14 7.94 2.89 3.17
N ASN A 15 7.07 2.27 3.96
CA ASN A 15 5.90 1.57 3.40
C ASN A 15 4.85 2.53 2.85
N ILE A 16 4.64 3.68 3.49
CA ILE A 16 3.76 4.74 2.97
C ILE A 16 4.31 5.28 1.64
N GLU A 17 5.60 5.57 1.56
CA GLU A 17 6.27 6.01 0.33
C GLU A 17 6.08 4.98 -0.80
N ARG A 18 6.31 3.70 -0.52
CA ARG A 18 6.09 2.63 -1.51
C ARG A 18 4.64 2.51 -1.96
N ILE A 19 3.67 2.76 -1.08
CA ILE A 19 2.25 2.79 -1.46
C ILE A 19 1.99 3.98 -2.39
N ALA A 20 2.52 5.16 -2.09
CA ALA A 20 2.41 6.35 -2.93
C ALA A 20 3.02 6.12 -4.32
N ASP A 21 4.23 5.54 -4.40
CA ASP A 21 4.87 5.16 -5.68
C ASP A 21 3.99 4.22 -6.52
N ARG A 22 3.29 3.28 -5.87
CA ARG A 22 2.36 2.39 -6.56
C ARG A 22 1.09 3.10 -7.04
N CYS A 23 0.63 4.13 -6.33
CA CYS A 23 -0.46 4.97 -6.81
C CYS A 23 -0.06 5.73 -8.07
N ASP A 24 1.13 6.30 -8.11
CA ASP A 24 1.67 6.98 -9.29
C ASP A 24 1.84 6.00 -10.47
N GLU A 25 2.28 4.78 -10.21
CA GLU A 25 2.39 3.73 -11.23
C GLU A 25 1.01 3.36 -11.82
N VAL A 26 -0.01 3.22 -10.98
CA VAL A 26 -1.40 2.95 -11.42
C VAL A 26 -1.93 4.10 -12.28
N ASP A 27 -1.72 5.36 -11.86
CA ASP A 27 -2.11 6.53 -12.64
C ASP A 27 -1.39 6.57 -14.00
N GLY A 28 -0.07 6.33 -14.01
CA GLY A 28 0.73 6.27 -15.25
C GLY A 28 0.27 5.18 -16.21
N LEU A 29 -0.05 3.99 -15.70
CA LEU A 29 -0.59 2.89 -16.52
C LEU A 29 -1.96 3.25 -17.11
N TYR A 30 -2.83 3.87 -16.33
CA TYR A 30 -4.15 4.28 -16.80
C TYR A 30 -4.06 5.38 -17.86
N LYS A 31 -3.23 6.40 -17.65
CA LYS A 31 -2.94 7.43 -18.65
C LYS A 31 -2.41 6.84 -19.96
N LYS A 32 -1.46 5.91 -19.88
CA LYS A 32 -0.93 5.20 -21.06
C LYS A 32 -2.04 4.48 -21.85
N ILE A 33 -2.98 3.84 -21.17
CA ILE A 33 -4.13 3.18 -21.80
C ILE A 33 -4.96 4.22 -22.57
N LEU A 34 -5.27 5.36 -21.96
CA LEU A 34 -6.05 6.43 -22.56
C LEU A 34 -5.33 7.07 -23.76
N ASP A 35 -4.03 7.38 -23.63
CA ASP A 35 -3.21 8.00 -24.66
C ASP A 35 -3.10 7.12 -25.92
N ASN A 36 -3.16 5.81 -25.74
CA ASN A 36 -3.22 4.85 -26.85
C ASN A 36 -4.62 4.72 -27.48
N GLY A 37 -5.57 5.55 -27.07
CA GLY A 37 -6.95 5.51 -27.58
C GLY A 37 -7.70 4.22 -27.19
N GLN A 38 -7.25 3.53 -26.14
CA GLN A 38 -7.83 2.29 -25.66
C GLN A 38 -8.68 2.55 -24.41
N LEU A 39 -9.71 1.76 -24.23
CA LEU A 39 -10.59 1.83 -23.04
C LEU A 39 -10.74 0.45 -22.44
N LEU A 40 -10.67 0.41 -21.12
CA LEU A 40 -11.10 -0.76 -20.36
C LEU A 40 -12.63 -0.86 -20.43
N SER A 41 -13.15 -2.08 -20.49
CA SER A 41 -14.61 -2.28 -20.39
C SER A 41 -15.11 -1.90 -18.99
N ASP A 42 -16.38 -1.49 -18.88
CA ASP A 42 -17.01 -1.14 -17.59
C ASP A 42 -16.85 -2.25 -16.55
N ALA A 43 -16.97 -3.51 -16.98
CA ALA A 43 -16.75 -4.66 -16.12
C ALA A 43 -15.28 -4.79 -15.66
N ALA A 44 -14.30 -4.42 -16.49
CA ALA A 44 -12.89 -4.41 -16.09
C ALA A 44 -12.61 -3.28 -15.10
N ILE A 45 -13.20 -2.11 -15.30
CA ILE A 45 -13.12 -0.98 -14.38
C ILE A 45 -13.75 -1.36 -13.04
N ALA A 46 -14.94 -1.97 -13.03
CA ALA A 46 -15.61 -2.42 -11.81
C ALA A 46 -14.75 -3.41 -11.00
N ASP A 47 -14.12 -4.38 -11.67
CA ASP A 47 -13.20 -5.33 -11.03
C ASP A 47 -11.99 -4.62 -10.39
N LEU A 48 -11.38 -3.65 -11.08
CA LEU A 48 -10.25 -2.87 -10.57
C LEU A 48 -10.67 -1.98 -9.40
N THR A 49 -11.83 -1.31 -9.51
CA THR A 49 -12.38 -0.48 -8.44
C THR A 49 -12.59 -1.30 -7.17
N ALA A 50 -13.22 -2.49 -7.28
CA ALA A 50 -13.41 -3.36 -6.13
C ALA A 50 -12.09 -3.79 -5.46
N CYS A 51 -11.04 -4.02 -6.24
CA CYS A 51 -9.69 -4.31 -5.69
C CYS A 51 -9.09 -3.07 -5.00
N MET A 52 -9.26 -1.88 -5.58
CA MET A 52 -8.74 -0.63 -5.03
C MET A 52 -9.45 -0.26 -3.73
N ASP A 53 -10.79 -0.33 -3.69
CA ASP A 53 -11.60 -0.03 -2.50
C ASP A 53 -11.18 -0.90 -1.31
N MET A 54 -10.92 -2.19 -1.56
CA MET A 54 -10.42 -3.08 -0.52
C MET A 54 -8.99 -2.74 -0.09
N THR A 55 -8.14 -2.30 -1.01
CA THR A 55 -6.76 -1.89 -0.69
C THR A 55 -6.76 -0.59 0.14
N GLU A 56 -7.62 0.37 -0.20
CA GLU A 56 -7.82 1.60 0.56
C GLU A 56 -8.30 1.31 1.98
N LYS A 57 -9.30 0.43 2.12
CA LYS A 57 -9.78 -0.03 3.43
C LYS A 57 -8.65 -0.65 4.25
N LEU A 58 -7.84 -1.51 3.61
CA LEU A 58 -6.71 -2.17 4.27
C LEU A 58 -5.68 -1.16 4.78
N PHE A 59 -5.38 -0.12 3.98
CA PHE A 59 -4.50 0.97 4.38
C PHE A 59 -5.04 1.70 5.61
N GLY A 60 -6.32 2.07 5.60
CA GLY A 60 -6.96 2.72 6.75
C GLY A 60 -6.91 1.87 8.03
N GLU A 61 -7.15 0.56 7.93
CA GLU A 61 -7.03 -0.36 9.06
C GLU A 61 -5.59 -0.47 9.56
N SER A 62 -4.61 -0.53 8.66
CA SER A 62 -3.18 -0.58 9.03
C SER A 62 -2.71 0.69 9.72
N MET A 63 -3.11 1.85 9.23
CA MET A 63 -2.82 3.13 9.89
C MET A 63 -3.50 3.23 11.26
N ASN A 64 -4.75 2.77 11.37
CA ASN A 64 -5.45 2.76 12.64
C ASN A 64 -4.76 1.86 13.68
N ALA A 65 -4.21 0.71 13.26
CA ALA A 65 -3.48 -0.19 14.17
C ALA A 65 -2.30 0.52 14.84
N ILE A 66 -1.48 1.25 14.08
CA ILE A 66 -0.32 1.97 14.63
C ILE A 66 -0.71 3.24 15.41
N ILE A 67 -1.87 3.85 15.11
CA ILE A 67 -2.37 5.01 15.86
C ILE A 67 -2.91 4.57 17.23
N THR A 68 -3.66 3.49 17.28
CA THR A 68 -4.35 3.01 18.49
C THR A 68 -3.56 1.98 19.29
N GLY A 69 -2.51 1.40 18.71
CA GLY A 69 -1.77 0.28 19.32
C GLY A 69 -2.58 -1.02 19.36
N ASP A 70 -3.55 -1.19 18.46
CA ASP A 70 -4.38 -2.39 18.41
C ASP A 70 -3.61 -3.57 17.80
N SER A 71 -3.15 -4.47 18.65
CA SER A 71 -2.38 -5.66 18.27
C SER A 71 -3.22 -6.78 17.63
N GLU A 72 -4.55 -6.70 17.64
CA GLU A 72 -5.41 -7.69 16.96
C GLU A 72 -5.64 -7.35 15.49
N THR A 73 -5.52 -6.07 15.13
CA THR A 73 -5.72 -5.60 13.75
C THR A 73 -4.76 -6.23 12.72
N PRO A 74 -3.47 -6.52 12.99
CA PRO A 74 -2.59 -7.17 12.01
C PRO A 74 -3.11 -8.49 11.48
N ASP A 75 -3.69 -9.35 12.31
CA ASP A 75 -4.30 -10.61 11.88
C ASP A 75 -5.50 -10.38 10.95
N LYS A 76 -6.31 -9.37 11.25
CA LYS A 76 -7.44 -8.95 10.41
C LYS A 76 -6.96 -8.42 9.06
N VAL A 77 -5.94 -7.57 9.05
CA VAL A 77 -5.30 -7.04 7.84
C VAL A 77 -4.75 -8.18 6.98
N ALA A 78 -4.08 -9.16 7.58
CA ALA A 78 -3.58 -10.34 6.88
C ALA A 78 -4.71 -11.21 6.29
N ALA A 79 -5.84 -11.33 6.99
CA ALA A 79 -7.02 -12.05 6.50
C ALA A 79 -7.67 -11.30 5.32
N ASP A 80 -7.78 -9.99 5.39
CA ASP A 80 -8.34 -9.16 4.31
C ASP A 80 -7.43 -9.15 3.07
N LYS A 81 -6.12 -9.21 3.23
CA LYS A 81 -5.20 -9.44 2.10
C LYS A 81 -5.50 -10.72 1.34
N LYS A 82 -5.85 -11.82 2.01
CA LYS A 82 -6.24 -13.06 1.33
C LYS A 82 -7.49 -12.86 0.46
N LYS A 83 -8.42 -12.01 0.90
CA LYS A 83 -9.62 -11.63 0.12
C LYS A 83 -9.23 -10.79 -1.09
N ILE A 84 -8.35 -9.80 -0.94
CA ILE A 84 -7.82 -9.00 -2.05
C ILE A 84 -7.19 -9.89 -3.10
N ARG A 85 -6.29 -10.80 -2.72
CA ARG A 85 -5.66 -11.75 -3.66
C ARG A 85 -6.67 -12.65 -4.37
N LYS A 86 -7.77 -13.01 -3.72
CA LYS A 86 -8.86 -13.76 -4.35
C LYS A 86 -9.57 -12.92 -5.39
N LEU A 87 -9.90 -11.66 -5.07
CA LEU A 87 -10.53 -10.72 -6.01
C LEU A 87 -9.64 -10.47 -7.22
N GLN A 88 -8.36 -10.20 -7.03
CA GLN A 88 -7.41 -9.97 -8.11
C GLN A 88 -7.30 -11.16 -9.06
N ARG A 89 -7.25 -12.39 -8.51
CA ARG A 89 -7.28 -13.60 -9.33
C ARG A 89 -8.58 -13.77 -10.11
N GLN A 90 -9.71 -13.40 -9.52
CA GLN A 90 -11.01 -13.43 -10.18
C GLN A 90 -11.06 -12.37 -11.28
N ALA A 91 -10.61 -11.13 -11.02
CA ALA A 91 -10.52 -10.06 -11.98
C ALA A 91 -9.64 -10.43 -13.19
N GLY A 92 -8.46 -11.00 -12.95
CA GLY A 92 -7.56 -11.47 -14.02
C GLY A 92 -8.19 -12.57 -14.89
N LYS A 93 -8.85 -13.56 -14.26
CA LYS A 93 -9.56 -14.61 -15.00
C LYS A 93 -10.76 -14.05 -15.79
N ALA A 94 -11.52 -13.14 -15.21
CA ALA A 94 -12.63 -12.48 -15.86
C ALA A 94 -12.17 -11.63 -17.06
N HIS A 95 -11.05 -10.90 -16.93
CA HIS A 95 -10.46 -10.17 -18.04
C HIS A 95 -10.09 -11.10 -19.20
N LEU A 96 -9.39 -12.21 -18.94
CA LEU A 96 -9.03 -13.19 -19.97
C LEU A 96 -10.26 -13.81 -20.64
N ALA A 97 -11.34 -14.05 -19.89
CA ALA A 97 -12.59 -14.53 -20.44
C ALA A 97 -13.26 -13.49 -21.37
N ARG A 98 -13.22 -12.19 -20.98
CA ARG A 98 -13.69 -11.08 -21.81
C ARG A 98 -12.87 -10.93 -23.10
N VAL A 99 -11.55 -11.08 -23.03
CA VAL A 99 -10.66 -11.07 -24.21
C VAL A 99 -11.02 -12.21 -25.17
N LYS A 100 -11.27 -13.43 -24.67
CA LYS A 100 -11.70 -14.56 -25.49
C LYS A 100 -13.04 -14.34 -26.18
N LYS A 101 -13.94 -13.58 -25.56
CA LYS A 101 -15.25 -13.21 -26.12
C LYS A 101 -15.21 -11.94 -26.98
N ASN A 102 -14.05 -11.36 -27.21
CA ASN A 102 -13.84 -10.08 -27.92
C ASN A 102 -14.62 -8.90 -27.26
N THR A 103 -14.87 -8.94 -25.96
CA THR A 103 -15.48 -7.85 -25.16
C THR A 103 -14.45 -7.03 -24.40
N CYS A 104 -13.18 -7.40 -24.48
CA CYS A 104 -12.02 -6.64 -24.02
C CYS A 104 -10.89 -6.75 -25.04
N VAL A 105 -10.08 -5.70 -25.11
CA VAL A 105 -8.95 -5.61 -26.04
C VAL A 105 -7.77 -6.44 -25.51
N ARG A 106 -7.24 -7.35 -26.33
CA ARG A 106 -6.13 -8.25 -25.94
C ARG A 106 -4.85 -7.49 -25.58
N SER A 107 -4.54 -6.39 -26.26
CA SER A 107 -3.34 -5.58 -26.01
C SER A 107 -3.32 -4.99 -24.59
N LEU A 108 -4.47 -4.82 -23.94
CA LEU A 108 -4.58 -4.33 -22.57
C LEU A 108 -4.29 -5.38 -21.48
N THR A 109 -4.08 -6.65 -21.85
CA THR A 109 -3.92 -7.73 -20.85
C THR A 109 -2.69 -7.52 -19.97
N ALA A 110 -1.59 -7.03 -20.53
CA ALA A 110 -0.37 -6.76 -19.77
C ALA A 110 -0.57 -5.58 -18.82
N ASP A 111 -1.13 -4.48 -19.28
CA ASP A 111 -1.38 -3.28 -18.47
C ASP A 111 -2.42 -3.57 -17.38
N TYR A 112 -3.48 -4.33 -17.69
CA TYR A 112 -4.47 -4.78 -16.69
C TYR A 112 -3.84 -5.65 -15.59
N SER A 113 -2.95 -6.56 -15.98
CA SER A 113 -2.22 -7.40 -15.02
C SER A 113 -1.26 -6.58 -14.16
N ALA A 114 -0.61 -5.56 -14.73
CA ALA A 114 0.26 -4.65 -14.01
C ALA A 114 -0.52 -3.81 -12.98
N LEU A 115 -1.73 -3.33 -13.32
CA LEU A 115 -2.62 -2.64 -12.38
C LEU A 115 -2.95 -3.53 -11.17
N LEU A 116 -3.36 -4.77 -11.41
CA LEU A 116 -3.66 -5.74 -10.33
C LEU A 116 -2.42 -6.03 -9.48
N TYR A 117 -1.24 -6.14 -10.09
CA TYR A 117 0.01 -6.38 -9.38
C TYR A 117 0.38 -5.20 -8.47
N SER A 118 0.23 -3.95 -8.93
CA SER A 118 0.51 -2.77 -8.12
C SER A 118 -0.39 -2.71 -6.87
N MET A 119 -1.68 -3.08 -7.01
CA MET A 119 -2.59 -3.19 -5.87
C MET A 119 -2.19 -4.30 -4.88
N ASP A 120 -1.68 -5.44 -5.36
CA ASP A 120 -1.15 -6.50 -4.48
C ASP A 120 0.07 -6.01 -3.69
N ARG A 121 0.95 -5.24 -4.32
CA ARG A 121 2.11 -4.64 -3.65
C ARG A 121 1.72 -3.59 -2.61
N MET A 122 0.70 -2.76 -2.89
CA MET A 122 0.15 -1.85 -1.88
C MET A 122 -0.38 -2.63 -0.66
N ALA A 123 -1.10 -3.72 -0.89
CA ALA A 123 -1.61 -4.57 0.19
C ALA A 123 -0.48 -5.23 1.02
N ASP A 124 0.64 -5.61 0.39
CA ASP A 124 1.83 -6.09 1.12
C ASP A 124 2.39 -5.01 2.05
N ASN A 125 2.50 -3.77 1.57
CA ASN A 125 3.02 -2.66 2.36
C ASN A 125 2.06 -2.30 3.51
N CYS A 126 0.74 -2.41 3.31
CA CYS A 126 -0.26 -2.22 4.38
C CYS A 126 -0.07 -3.22 5.52
N ILE A 127 0.22 -4.50 5.20
CA ILE A 127 0.51 -5.50 6.24
C ILE A 127 1.76 -5.12 7.01
N SER A 128 2.85 -4.74 6.33
CA SER A 128 4.09 -4.35 6.99
C SER A 128 3.89 -3.14 7.92
N ILE A 129 3.00 -2.20 7.58
CA ILE A 129 2.61 -1.11 8.48
C ILE A 129 1.88 -1.66 9.71
N ALA A 130 0.89 -2.53 9.53
CA ALA A 130 0.10 -3.07 10.63
C ALA A 130 0.94 -3.94 11.59
N GLU A 131 1.94 -4.66 11.07
CA GLU A 131 2.84 -5.51 11.85
C GLU A 131 3.67 -4.70 12.85
N GLU A 132 3.99 -3.42 12.56
CA GLU A 132 4.71 -2.55 13.50
C GLU A 132 3.91 -2.31 14.81
N ALA A 133 2.58 -2.41 14.77
CA ALA A 133 1.75 -2.30 15.99
C ALA A 133 1.99 -3.49 16.96
N ILE A 134 2.38 -4.67 16.46
CA ILE A 134 2.74 -5.84 17.27
C ILE A 134 4.07 -5.60 17.97
N ASP A 135 5.03 -4.95 17.30
CA ASP A 135 6.34 -4.62 17.84
C ASP A 135 6.32 -3.42 18.79
N ASP A 136 5.13 -3.09 19.29
CA ASP A 136 4.87 -2.02 20.28
C ASP A 136 5.19 -0.61 19.76
N PHE A 137 5.26 -0.43 18.43
CA PHE A 137 5.34 0.88 17.81
C PHE A 137 3.94 1.50 17.73
N THR A 138 3.77 2.68 18.36
CA THR A 138 2.58 3.53 18.21
C THR A 138 3.01 4.99 18.16
N PHE A 139 2.26 5.84 17.46
CA PHE A 139 2.55 7.27 17.39
C PHE A 139 2.52 7.95 18.76
N ASP A 140 1.66 7.52 19.70
CA ASP A 140 1.59 8.07 21.05
C ASP A 140 2.86 7.81 21.87
N LYS A 141 3.68 6.83 21.47
CA LYS A 141 4.95 6.52 22.13
C LYS A 141 6.14 7.29 21.55
N LEU A 142 5.95 8.03 20.47
CA LEU A 142 6.95 8.93 19.91
C LEU A 142 7.07 10.16 20.80
N ASP A 143 8.16 10.26 21.54
CA ASP A 143 8.50 11.43 22.31
C ASP A 143 9.20 12.47 21.42
N ILE A 144 8.39 13.17 20.63
CA ILE A 144 8.87 14.14 19.62
C ILE A 144 9.61 15.31 20.30
N GLU A 145 9.19 15.71 21.51
CA GLU A 145 9.83 16.83 22.23
C GLU A 145 11.27 16.52 22.63
N ASN A 146 11.61 15.25 22.91
CA ASN A 146 12.98 14.85 23.23
C ASN A 146 13.83 14.50 21.98
N MET A 147 13.23 14.27 20.81
CA MET A 147 13.99 14.00 19.57
C MET A 147 14.74 15.26 19.07
N ASP A 148 14.19 16.46 19.28
CA ASP A 148 14.85 17.71 18.89
C ASP A 148 16.02 18.09 19.81
N SER A 149 15.96 17.73 21.10
CA SER A 149 17.03 18.03 22.06
C SER A 149 18.32 17.23 21.79
N ASP A 150 18.20 15.98 21.32
CA ASP A 150 19.35 15.13 21.02
C ASP A 150 20.03 15.53 19.70
N SER A 151 19.31 16.11 18.74
CA SER A 151 19.87 16.64 17.51
C SER A 151 20.73 17.89 17.77
N GLU A 152 20.36 18.76 18.70
CA GLU A 152 21.17 19.91 19.10
C GLU A 152 22.46 19.52 19.85
N VAL A 153 22.44 18.44 20.62
CA VAL A 153 23.61 17.91 21.33
C VAL A 153 24.61 17.33 20.35
N MET A 154 24.17 16.61 19.32
CA MET A 154 25.05 16.05 18.28
C MET A 154 25.69 17.15 17.41
N VAL A 155 24.96 18.19 17.06
CA VAL A 155 25.48 19.33 16.28
C VAL A 155 26.55 20.10 17.10
N LYS A 156 26.37 20.30 18.40
CA LYS A 156 27.32 20.96 19.27
C LYS A 156 28.60 20.13 19.52
N ALA A 157 28.46 18.79 19.58
CA ALA A 157 29.61 17.89 19.73
C ALA A 157 30.47 17.80 18.46
N GLY A 158 29.87 17.88 17.28
CA GLY A 158 30.59 17.89 15.99
C GLY A 158 31.28 19.21 15.64
N ALA A 159 30.93 20.32 16.32
CA ALA A 159 31.54 21.64 16.09
C ALA A 159 32.77 21.91 16.96
N GLN A 160 33.14 20.96 17.85
CA GLN A 160 34.33 21.08 18.75
C GLN A 160 35.44 20.06 18.41
N ALA A 161 35.30 19.32 17.31
CA ALA A 161 36.32 18.41 16.78
C ALA A 161 36.93 18.97 15.49
#